data_d9969f5bdb7aa1e620467b686c82fe76
#
_entry.id   d9969f5bdb7aa1e620467b686c82fe76
#
_cell.length_a   1.000
_cell.length_b   1.000
_cell.length_c   1.000
_cell.angle_alpha   90.00
_cell.angle_beta   90.00
_cell.angle_gamma   90.00
#
_symmetry.space_group_name_H-M   'P 1'
#
loop_
_entity.id
_entity.type
_entity.pdbx_description
1 polymer ?
#
loop_
_entity_poly.entity_id
_entity_poly.type
_entity_poly.pdbx_seq_one_letter_code
_entity_poly.pdbx_strand_id
1 'polypeptide(L)'
;LSLHLEGEHTVYYIDEEGLRKAMETGSAERTTLTEFFRLNRRNAVGLDVPARSLLYHEIPKYFRWLKAKKVLIPRKRGSDMIGHIYFASINEGERYYLRLLLLNRRGPTSFEDLRTVGNTTYPTFREAAFALGLLVSDRHYMDSMSEAAQWMSGTSLRFMFCMLLLH
;
A
#
# COMPACT_ATOMS: atom_id res chain seq x y z
N LEU A 1 8.28 1.88 -4.91
CA LEU A 1 6.85 2.01 -5.23
C LEU A 1 6.26 3.15 -4.41
N SER A 2 5.48 4.04 -5.04
CA SER A 2 4.86 5.18 -4.36
C SER A 2 3.78 4.74 -3.38
N LEU A 3 3.65 5.49 -2.28
CA LEU A 3 2.61 5.34 -1.27
C LEU A 3 2.08 6.73 -0.94
N HIS A 4 0.83 7.00 -1.26
CA HIS A 4 0.14 8.27 -0.99
C HIS A 4 -1.36 8.04 -0.88
N LEU A 5 -2.05 8.88 -0.15
CA LEU A 5 -3.51 8.89 -0.12
C LEU A 5 -4.07 9.48 -1.42
N GLU A 6 -5.36 9.36 -1.61
CA GLU A 6 -6.05 9.90 -2.78
C GLU A 6 -5.88 11.43 -2.83
N GLY A 7 -5.40 11.95 -3.95
CA GLY A 7 -5.13 13.39 -4.12
C GLY A 7 -3.84 13.92 -3.46
N GLU A 8 -3.13 13.14 -2.65
CA GLU A 8 -1.95 13.59 -1.90
C GLU A 8 -0.60 13.23 -2.55
N HIS A 9 -0.56 13.02 -3.85
CA HIS A 9 0.70 12.73 -4.53
C HIS A 9 1.47 14.00 -4.88
N THR A 10 2.80 13.94 -4.73
CA THR A 10 3.69 15.04 -5.09
C THR A 10 3.99 15.01 -6.58
N VAL A 11 3.77 16.13 -7.25
CA VAL A 11 4.12 16.31 -8.67
C VAL A 11 5.41 17.13 -8.76
N TYR A 12 6.43 16.55 -9.40
CA TYR A 12 7.68 17.25 -9.70
C TYR A 12 7.66 17.72 -11.16
N TYR A 13 7.94 19.00 -11.37
CA TYR A 13 8.08 19.64 -12.68
C TYR A 13 9.28 20.61 -12.66
N ILE A 14 9.83 20.88 -13.82
CA ILE A 14 11.02 21.74 -13.97
C ILE A 14 10.59 23.19 -14.21
N ASP A 15 9.47 23.38 -14.94
CA ASP A 15 8.94 24.69 -15.33
C ASP A 15 7.40 24.67 -15.37
N GLU A 16 6.79 25.84 -15.48
CA GLU A 16 5.33 26.02 -15.52
C GLU A 16 4.69 25.37 -16.76
N GLU A 17 5.41 25.36 -17.89
CA GLU A 17 4.92 24.73 -19.12
C GLU A 17 4.86 23.20 -18.96
N GLY A 18 5.86 22.61 -18.32
CA GLY A 18 5.88 21.20 -17.96
C GLY A 18 4.74 20.82 -17.03
N LEU A 19 4.41 21.69 -16.05
CA LEU A 19 3.27 21.48 -15.15
C LEU A 19 1.95 21.52 -15.93
N ARG A 20 1.74 22.55 -16.77
CA ARG A 20 0.53 22.69 -17.58
C ARG A 20 0.32 21.48 -18.49
N LYS A 21 1.36 21.07 -19.19
CA LYS A 21 1.33 19.87 -20.05
C LYS A 21 1.05 18.58 -19.27
N ALA A 22 1.59 18.47 -18.05
CA ALA A 22 1.32 17.32 -17.19
C ALA A 22 -0.14 17.28 -16.71
N MET A 23 -0.75 18.43 -16.45
CA MET A 23 -2.17 18.53 -16.10
C MET A 23 -3.07 18.22 -17.30
N GLU A 24 -2.80 18.81 -18.48
CA GLU A 24 -3.57 18.57 -19.72
C GLU A 24 -3.54 17.09 -20.14
N THR A 25 -2.40 16.42 -19.98
CA THR A 25 -2.25 15.00 -20.34
C THR A 25 -2.68 14.03 -19.23
N GLY A 26 -3.08 14.53 -18.06
CA GLY A 26 -3.37 13.72 -16.87
C GLY A 26 -2.15 12.94 -16.35
N SER A 27 -0.94 13.30 -16.79
CA SER A 27 0.28 12.65 -16.34
C SER A 27 0.71 13.11 -14.95
N ALA A 28 0.17 14.24 -14.48
CA ALA A 28 0.37 14.73 -13.12
C ALA A 28 -0.10 13.70 -12.07
N GLU A 29 -1.24 13.06 -12.33
CA GLU A 29 -1.86 12.07 -11.43
C GLU A 29 -1.26 10.67 -11.51
N ARG A 30 -0.32 10.43 -12.44
CA ARG A 30 0.26 9.11 -12.65
C ARG A 30 1.43 8.84 -11.71
N THR A 31 1.18 7.93 -10.78
CA THR A 31 2.18 7.36 -9.87
C THR A 31 2.27 5.85 -10.10
N THR A 32 3.24 5.18 -9.50
CA THR A 32 3.28 3.71 -9.58
C THR A 32 2.04 3.08 -8.96
N LEU A 33 1.43 3.70 -7.95
CA LEU A 33 0.21 3.22 -7.28
C LEU A 33 -1.02 3.39 -8.19
N THR A 34 -1.23 4.58 -8.76
CA THR A 34 -2.38 4.81 -9.65
C THR A 34 -2.29 4.00 -10.94
N GLU A 35 -1.07 3.77 -11.45
CA GLU A 35 -0.86 2.87 -12.59
C GLU A 35 -1.06 1.39 -12.23
N PHE A 36 -0.79 0.97 -11.01
CA PHE A 36 -1.14 -0.37 -10.53
C PHE A 36 -2.66 -0.59 -10.58
N PHE A 37 -3.45 0.35 -10.07
CA PHE A 37 -4.91 0.30 -10.20
C PHE A 37 -5.36 0.25 -11.66
N ARG A 38 -4.71 1.02 -12.53
CA ARG A 38 -5.02 1.04 -13.96
C ARG A 38 -4.69 -0.29 -14.65
N LEU A 39 -3.56 -0.94 -14.29
CA LEU A 39 -3.24 -2.29 -14.77
C LEU A 39 -4.34 -3.29 -14.38
N ASN A 40 -4.80 -3.22 -13.13
CA ASN A 40 -5.83 -4.11 -12.61
C ASN A 40 -7.19 -3.88 -13.29
N ARG A 41 -7.59 -2.62 -13.51
CA ARG A 41 -8.84 -2.30 -14.23
C ARG A 41 -8.90 -2.92 -15.63
N ARG A 42 -7.82 -2.85 -16.40
CA ARG A 42 -7.72 -3.44 -17.73
C ARG A 42 -7.23 -4.87 -17.76
N ASN A 43 -7.07 -5.49 -16.60
CA ASN A 43 -6.57 -6.86 -16.43
C ASN A 43 -5.29 -7.14 -17.26
N ALA A 44 -4.32 -6.22 -17.21
CA ALA A 44 -3.08 -6.33 -17.97
C ALA A 44 -2.29 -7.60 -17.57
N VAL A 45 -1.64 -8.22 -18.56
CA VAL A 45 -0.85 -9.44 -18.35
C VAL A 45 0.64 -9.12 -18.53
N GLY A 46 1.46 -9.56 -17.59
CA GLY A 46 2.91 -9.47 -17.66
C GLY A 46 3.55 -10.84 -17.41
N LEU A 47 4.32 -11.35 -18.38
CA LEU A 47 4.92 -12.70 -18.31
C LEU A 47 3.89 -13.79 -17.97
N ASP A 48 2.76 -13.77 -18.66
CA ASP A 48 1.61 -14.69 -18.49
C ASP A 48 0.91 -14.63 -17.12
N VAL A 49 1.23 -13.61 -16.31
CA VAL A 49 0.59 -13.39 -15.02
C VAL A 49 -0.34 -12.16 -15.08
N PRO A 50 -1.64 -12.33 -14.78
CA PRO A 50 -2.58 -11.21 -14.72
C PRO A 50 -2.23 -10.25 -13.58
N ALA A 51 -2.26 -8.93 -13.83
CA ALA A 51 -1.99 -7.93 -12.80
C ALA A 51 -2.90 -8.08 -11.57
N ARG A 52 -4.16 -8.49 -11.78
CA ARG A 52 -5.13 -8.73 -10.70
C ARG A 52 -4.74 -9.84 -9.72
N SER A 53 -3.87 -10.76 -10.11
CA SER A 53 -3.37 -11.81 -9.22
C SER A 53 -2.19 -11.37 -8.36
N LEU A 54 -1.68 -10.15 -8.59
CA LEU A 54 -0.47 -9.65 -7.95
C LEU A 54 -0.78 -8.73 -6.77
N LEU A 55 0.08 -8.80 -5.76
CA LEU A 55 0.21 -7.77 -4.73
C LEU A 55 1.03 -6.60 -5.27
N TYR A 56 0.86 -5.42 -4.68
CA TYR A 56 1.54 -4.22 -5.16
C TYR A 56 3.07 -4.34 -5.17
N HIS A 57 3.66 -4.94 -4.16
CA HIS A 57 5.11 -5.15 -4.08
C HIS A 57 5.64 -6.21 -5.07
N GLU A 58 4.79 -7.06 -5.62
CA GLU A 58 5.16 -8.06 -6.64
C GLU A 58 5.23 -7.47 -8.06
N ILE A 59 4.62 -6.30 -8.28
CA ILE A 59 4.53 -5.66 -9.60
C ILE A 59 5.88 -5.53 -10.32
N PRO A 60 7.00 -5.09 -9.68
CA PRO A 60 8.28 -4.93 -10.36
C PRO A 60 8.86 -6.23 -10.90
N LYS A 61 8.40 -7.38 -10.47
CA LYS A 61 8.79 -8.69 -11.00
C LYS A 61 8.27 -8.91 -12.43
N TYR A 62 7.07 -8.42 -12.72
CA TYR A 62 6.36 -8.65 -13.99
C TYR A 62 6.24 -7.42 -14.87
N PHE A 63 6.30 -6.23 -14.27
CA PHE A 63 6.15 -4.94 -14.94
C PHE A 63 7.32 -4.03 -14.61
N ARG A 64 7.71 -3.15 -15.54
CA ARG A 64 8.70 -2.11 -15.30
C ARG A 64 8.09 -0.72 -15.39
N TRP A 65 8.52 0.17 -14.53
CA TRP A 65 8.12 1.57 -14.56
C TRP A 65 8.88 2.34 -15.64
N LEU A 66 8.17 2.92 -16.58
CA LEU A 66 8.74 3.80 -17.60
C LEU A 66 8.61 5.25 -17.14
N LYS A 67 9.68 5.80 -16.56
CA LYS A 67 9.69 7.13 -15.93
C LYS A 67 9.22 8.23 -16.87
N ALA A 68 9.70 8.25 -18.14
CA ALA A 68 9.37 9.28 -19.11
C ALA A 68 7.88 9.37 -19.47
N LYS A 69 7.19 8.22 -19.49
CA LYS A 69 5.74 8.13 -19.80
C LYS A 69 4.87 7.97 -18.56
N LYS A 70 5.48 7.79 -17.39
CA LYS A 70 4.80 7.46 -16.13
C LYS A 70 3.80 6.32 -16.29
N VAL A 71 4.23 5.20 -16.85
CA VAL A 71 3.39 4.00 -17.05
C VAL A 71 4.15 2.73 -16.67
N LEU A 72 3.39 1.73 -16.25
CA LEU A 72 3.88 0.37 -16.04
C LEU A 72 3.68 -0.44 -17.33
N ILE A 73 4.75 -1.03 -17.84
CA ILE A 73 4.72 -1.88 -19.05
C ILE A 73 5.20 -3.29 -18.71
N PRO A 74 4.67 -4.33 -19.38
CA PRO A 74 5.10 -5.70 -19.18
C PRO A 74 6.59 -5.88 -19.40
N ARG A 75 7.24 -6.71 -18.60
CA ARG A 75 8.63 -7.13 -18.82
C ARG A 75 8.69 -8.23 -19.89
N LYS A 76 9.76 -8.25 -20.66
CA LYS A 76 10.06 -9.33 -21.60
C LYS A 76 10.73 -10.55 -20.95
N ARG A 77 11.35 -10.34 -19.78
CA ARG A 77 12.01 -11.38 -18.97
C ARG A 77 11.69 -11.13 -17.51
N GLY A 78 11.55 -12.19 -16.72
CA GLY A 78 11.35 -12.11 -15.29
C GLY A 78 12.48 -11.37 -14.57
N SER A 79 12.21 -10.93 -13.38
CA SER A 79 13.16 -10.25 -12.52
C SER A 79 12.90 -10.70 -11.08
N ASP A 80 13.94 -10.96 -10.31
CA ASP A 80 13.84 -11.29 -8.88
C ASP A 80 13.63 -10.05 -8.00
N MET A 81 13.36 -8.89 -8.63
CA MET A 81 13.11 -7.64 -7.92
C MET A 81 11.77 -7.66 -7.19
N ILE A 82 11.83 -7.55 -5.87
CA ILE A 82 10.67 -7.25 -5.04
C ILE A 82 10.55 -5.73 -4.92
N GLY A 83 9.33 -5.21 -5.12
CA GLY A 83 9.07 -3.78 -5.02
C GLY A 83 9.10 -3.32 -3.58
N HIS A 84 10.00 -2.38 -3.27
CA HIS A 84 9.98 -1.71 -1.97
C HIS A 84 8.86 -0.67 -1.96
N ILE A 85 7.89 -0.83 -1.06
CA ILE A 85 6.88 0.19 -0.75
C ILE A 85 7.44 1.08 0.35
N TYR A 86 7.30 2.41 0.22
CA TYR A 86 7.73 3.34 1.26
C TYR A 86 7.19 2.92 2.62
N PHE A 87 8.06 3.05 3.62
CA PHE A 87 7.66 2.79 5.00
C PHE A 87 6.63 3.85 5.43
N ALA A 88 5.60 3.41 6.12
CA ALA A 88 4.65 4.27 6.81
C ALA A 88 4.56 3.80 8.26
N SER A 89 4.78 4.70 9.19
CA SER A 89 4.65 4.45 10.61
C SER A 89 3.16 4.40 10.99
N ILE A 90 2.81 3.71 12.06
CA ILE A 90 1.44 3.69 12.59
C ILE A 90 0.92 5.10 12.92
N ASN A 91 1.82 6.03 13.26
CA ASN A 91 1.50 7.42 13.54
C ASN A 91 1.08 8.23 12.30
N GLU A 92 1.31 7.70 11.10
CA GLU A 92 0.87 8.30 9.84
C GLU A 92 -0.60 7.99 9.51
N GLY A 93 -1.30 7.32 10.42
CA GLY A 93 -2.75 7.08 10.32
C GLY A 93 -3.13 6.32 9.04
N GLU A 94 -4.00 6.91 8.22
CA GLU A 94 -4.57 6.27 7.02
C GLU A 94 -3.51 5.78 6.01
N ARG A 95 -2.35 6.43 5.93
CA ARG A 95 -1.25 5.99 5.06
C ARG A 95 -0.65 4.65 5.49
N TYR A 96 -0.56 4.41 6.82
CA TYR A 96 -0.14 3.12 7.36
C TYR A 96 -1.12 2.01 6.98
N TYR A 97 -2.43 2.24 7.16
CA TYR A 97 -3.45 1.25 6.83
C TYR A 97 -3.58 1.00 5.33
N LEU A 98 -3.42 2.05 4.50
CA LEU A 98 -3.30 1.91 3.05
C LEU A 98 -2.14 0.97 2.67
N ARG A 99 -0.96 1.17 3.28
CA ARG A 99 0.20 0.28 3.07
C ARG A 99 -0.11 -1.16 3.46
N LEU A 100 -0.74 -1.35 4.62
CA LEU A 100 -1.13 -2.67 5.12
C LEU A 100 -2.08 -3.39 4.14
N LEU A 101 -3.07 -2.69 3.62
CA LEU A 101 -3.99 -3.23 2.61
C LEU A 101 -3.27 -3.58 1.30
N LEU A 102 -2.36 -2.73 0.81
CA LEU A 102 -1.59 -2.97 -0.42
C LEU A 102 -0.64 -4.17 -0.31
N LEU A 103 -0.20 -4.52 0.89
CA LEU A 103 0.62 -5.71 1.17
C LEU A 103 -0.22 -7.00 1.22
N ASN A 104 -1.52 -6.91 1.47
CA ASN A 104 -2.39 -8.07 1.71
C ASN A 104 -3.49 -8.25 0.66
N ARG A 105 -3.87 -7.22 -0.09
CA ARG A 105 -4.92 -7.30 -1.13
C ARG A 105 -4.34 -7.39 -2.52
N ARG A 106 -4.78 -8.41 -3.27
CA ARG A 106 -4.41 -8.62 -4.67
C ARG A 106 -5.35 -7.86 -5.58
N GLY A 107 -4.79 -7.27 -6.62
CA GLY A 107 -5.50 -6.73 -7.76
C GLY A 107 -6.50 -5.60 -7.51
N PRO A 108 -6.31 -4.70 -6.52
CA PRO A 108 -7.25 -3.60 -6.31
C PRO A 108 -7.27 -2.66 -7.51
N THR A 109 -8.46 -2.14 -7.82
CA THR A 109 -8.69 -1.29 -9.00
C THR A 109 -8.77 0.20 -8.67
N SER A 110 -8.93 0.56 -7.40
CA SER A 110 -9.04 1.94 -6.90
C SER A 110 -8.77 2.00 -5.39
N PHE A 111 -8.70 3.20 -4.85
CA PHE A 111 -8.68 3.42 -3.40
C PHE A 111 -9.99 2.97 -2.73
N GLU A 112 -11.12 3.17 -3.40
CA GLU A 112 -12.42 2.70 -2.94
C GLU A 112 -12.49 1.18 -2.90
N ASP A 113 -12.01 0.50 -3.95
CA ASP A 113 -11.93 -0.97 -4.00
C ASP A 113 -11.07 -1.52 -2.85
N LEU A 114 -9.95 -0.86 -2.52
CA LEU A 114 -9.14 -1.21 -1.35
C LEU A 114 -9.91 -1.11 -0.02
N ARG A 115 -10.86 -0.19 0.08
CA ARG A 115 -11.73 -0.03 1.26
C ARG A 115 -12.97 -0.91 1.23
N THR A 116 -13.20 -1.65 0.15
CA THR A 116 -14.36 -2.52 0.00
C THR A 116 -14.02 -3.95 0.43
N VAL A 117 -14.69 -4.46 1.44
CA VAL A 117 -14.54 -5.83 1.94
C VAL A 117 -15.88 -6.57 1.79
N GLY A 118 -15.89 -7.63 1.00
CA GLY A 118 -17.13 -8.26 0.59
C GLY A 118 -18.01 -7.29 -0.20
N ASN A 119 -19.19 -6.99 0.31
CA ASN A 119 -20.15 -6.05 -0.30
C ASN A 119 -20.21 -4.69 0.42
N THR A 120 -19.31 -4.42 1.37
CA THR A 120 -19.32 -3.20 2.17
C THR A 120 -18.10 -2.35 1.88
N THR A 121 -18.32 -1.09 1.50
CA THR A 121 -17.27 -0.09 1.37
C THR A 121 -17.15 0.71 2.66
N TYR A 122 -15.98 0.63 3.28
CA TYR A 122 -15.69 1.33 4.52
C TYR A 122 -15.22 2.77 4.25
N PRO A 123 -15.50 3.73 5.14
CA PRO A 123 -15.10 5.13 4.97
C PRO A 123 -13.57 5.31 5.07
N THR A 124 -12.89 4.46 5.85
CA THR A 124 -11.45 4.57 6.13
C THR A 124 -10.69 3.29 5.78
N PHE A 125 -9.39 3.41 5.47
CA PHE A 125 -8.51 2.25 5.28
C PHE A 125 -8.33 1.46 6.58
N ARG A 126 -8.36 2.15 7.73
CA ARG A 126 -8.31 1.52 9.05
C ARG A 126 -9.47 0.54 9.25
N GLU A 127 -10.69 0.98 9.01
CA GLU A 127 -11.88 0.12 9.16
C GLU A 127 -11.87 -1.05 8.18
N ALA A 128 -11.44 -0.83 6.94
CA ALA A 128 -11.28 -1.90 5.96
C ALA A 128 -10.21 -2.91 6.39
N ALA A 129 -9.07 -2.45 6.92
CA ALA A 129 -8.02 -3.32 7.46
C ALA A 129 -8.50 -4.13 8.67
N PHE A 130 -9.30 -3.51 9.55
CA PHE A 130 -9.94 -4.19 10.67
C PHE A 130 -10.93 -5.26 10.19
N ALA A 131 -11.79 -4.93 9.24
CA ALA A 131 -12.75 -5.87 8.67
C ALA A 131 -12.09 -7.07 7.97
N LEU A 132 -10.89 -6.90 7.43
CA LEU A 132 -10.06 -7.97 6.86
C LEU A 132 -9.27 -8.77 7.91
N GLY A 133 -9.36 -8.42 9.20
CA GLY A 133 -8.59 -9.06 10.27
C GLY A 133 -7.08 -8.80 10.20
N LEU A 134 -6.64 -7.76 9.48
CA LEU A 134 -5.23 -7.42 9.34
C LEU A 134 -4.69 -6.67 10.57
N LEU A 135 -5.56 -6.10 11.36
CA LEU A 135 -5.24 -5.57 12.67
C LEU A 135 -5.47 -6.70 13.66
N VAL A 136 -4.39 -7.33 14.08
CA VAL A 136 -4.44 -8.16 15.29
C VAL A 136 -5.02 -7.25 16.36
N SER A 137 -6.14 -7.65 16.95
CA SER A 137 -6.88 -6.79 17.86
C SER A 137 -5.91 -6.30 18.95
N ASP A 138 -5.74 -4.98 19.08
CA ASP A 138 -4.98 -4.35 20.18
C ASP A 138 -5.40 -4.93 21.53
N ARG A 139 -6.58 -5.48 21.58
CA ARG A 139 -7.16 -6.18 22.73
C ARG A 139 -6.32 -7.36 23.19
N HIS A 140 -5.80 -8.20 22.27
CA HIS A 140 -4.94 -9.32 22.63
C HIS A 140 -3.60 -8.82 23.22
N TYR A 141 -3.04 -7.74 22.64
CA TYR A 141 -1.84 -7.09 23.19
C TYR A 141 -2.12 -6.38 24.51
N MET A 142 -3.26 -5.69 24.62
CA MET A 142 -3.71 -5.05 25.86
C MET A 142 -3.99 -6.08 26.95
N ASP A 143 -4.64 -7.19 26.62
CA ASP A 143 -4.91 -8.29 27.56
C ASP A 143 -3.60 -8.93 28.02
N SER A 144 -2.68 -9.22 27.10
CA SER A 144 -1.35 -9.77 27.42
C SER A 144 -0.51 -8.81 28.26
N MET A 145 -0.53 -7.51 27.97
CA MET A 145 0.14 -6.47 28.77
C MET A 145 -0.49 -6.31 30.14
N SER A 146 -1.83 -6.36 30.23
CA SER A 146 -2.57 -6.28 31.48
C SER A 146 -2.29 -7.47 32.39
N GLU A 147 -2.25 -8.66 31.82
CA GLU A 147 -1.87 -9.90 32.54
C GLU A 147 -0.41 -9.83 33.02
N ALA A 148 0.51 -9.46 32.13
CA ALA A 148 1.92 -9.31 32.47
C ALA A 148 2.17 -8.24 33.55
N ALA A 149 1.37 -7.16 33.58
CA ALA A 149 1.46 -6.10 34.59
C ALA A 149 1.21 -6.57 36.01
N GLN A 150 0.49 -7.70 36.19
CA GLN A 150 0.23 -8.27 37.50
C GLN A 150 1.44 -8.98 38.10
N TRP A 151 2.39 -9.43 37.25
CA TRP A 151 3.47 -10.33 37.66
C TRP A 151 4.87 -9.81 37.31
N MET A 152 4.98 -8.86 36.39
CA MET A 152 6.26 -8.39 35.87
C MET A 152 6.66 -7.01 36.41
N SER A 153 7.96 -6.79 36.54
CA SER A 153 8.49 -5.46 36.88
C SER A 153 8.27 -4.45 35.75
N GLY A 154 8.24 -3.17 36.05
CA GLY A 154 8.05 -2.11 35.03
C GLY A 154 9.14 -2.12 33.94
N THR A 155 10.35 -2.62 34.22
CA THR A 155 11.42 -2.77 33.23
C THR A 155 11.14 -3.92 32.27
N SER A 156 10.68 -5.06 32.80
CA SER A 156 10.32 -6.23 32.01
C SER A 156 9.09 -5.96 31.15
N LEU A 157 8.10 -5.20 31.64
CA LEU A 157 6.94 -4.75 30.88
C LEU A 157 7.34 -3.86 29.70
N ARG A 158 8.25 -2.91 29.90
CA ARG A 158 8.77 -2.07 28.80
C ARG A 158 9.49 -2.89 27.75
N PHE A 159 10.28 -3.88 28.15
CA PHE A 159 10.96 -4.78 27.22
C PHE A 159 9.93 -5.61 26.41
N MET A 160 8.92 -6.18 27.08
CA MET A 160 7.83 -6.93 26.43
C MET A 160 7.07 -6.04 25.45
N PHE A 161 6.74 -4.80 25.82
CA PHE A 161 6.09 -3.84 24.93
C PHE A 161 6.93 -3.52 23.69
N CYS A 162 8.26 -3.32 23.87
CA CYS A 162 9.16 -3.13 22.71
C CYS A 162 9.19 -4.35 21.80
N MET A 163 9.19 -5.56 22.36
CA MET A 163 9.14 -6.78 21.54
C MET A 163 7.84 -6.92 20.76
N LEU A 164 6.70 -6.56 21.35
CA LEU A 164 5.39 -6.58 20.70
C LEU A 164 5.27 -5.55 19.57
N LEU A 165 6.00 -4.43 19.65
CA LEU A 165 6.03 -3.40 18.60
C LEU A 165 6.92 -3.78 17.41
N LEU A 166 7.82 -4.77 17.57
CA LEU A 166 8.77 -5.19 16.52
C LEU A 166 8.22 -6.34 15.66
N HIS A 167 7.11 -6.94 16.06
CA HIS A 167 6.38 -7.98 15.33
C HIS A 167 5.08 -7.47 14.77
#